data_e047aa5bf067f900d6ea27e9cf5ad048
#
_entry.id   e047aa5bf067f900d6ea27e9cf5ad048
#
_cell.length_a   1.000
_cell.length_b   1.000
_cell.length_c   1.000
_cell.angle_alpha   90.00
_cell.angle_beta   90.00
_cell.angle_gamma   90.00
#
_symmetry.space_group_name_H-M   'P 1'
#
loop_
_entity.id
_entity.type
_entity.pdbx_description
1 polymer ?
#
loop_
_entity_poly.entity_id
_entity_poly.type
_entity_poly.pdbx_seq_one_letter_code
_entity_poly.pdbx_strand_id
1 'polypeptide(L)'
;MNIKTNSKKVKKRDIFIALKGDKYDGHDYIKEAISNGASKIICENCDFDFPCLVVQNTHEYLKNYVYNKYYKKIKDIKLIGITGTNGKTTSCFLVYQMLLKLKVKCAYIGTIGFYIDKKIRDLDNTTPDLVTMYELLLECRKNNVEYVVMEVSSHALKKERLYGLKFDVVAFTNLTQDHLDFHKNMIDYLNSKRKLFDMTFDNSVSVVNIDDDYSKFFLKDNTITMGFNNSSYQILSYKLYLNKTTYKFRYNNKVYNVKIKLPGKYNIYNSMLAIIIINNIGFKLNKILKTISKINSPKGRSQVIQYGSNYIIVDYAHTPDAIKNILNSVCEFKKSKVYTIVGCGGNRDKSKRSGMGEIATNLSDYVIFTNDNPRFEDPYKIVDDIVSNLNKDNYEIILDRSLAIKKGISYLKKKDILLILGKGHENYQIVNDTKKHFDDCEEVLRYIKK
;
A
#
# COMPACT_ATOMS: atom_id res chain seq x y z
N MET A 1 -3.05 -24.83 -4.20
CA MET A 1 -1.81 -25.55 -4.62
C MET A 1 -1.42 -26.49 -3.49
N ASN A 2 -0.74 -27.59 -3.82
CA ASN A 2 -0.25 -28.56 -2.83
C ASN A 2 1.24 -28.33 -2.45
N ILE A 3 1.73 -27.11 -2.57
CA ILE A 3 3.06 -26.69 -2.15
C ILE A 3 2.95 -25.71 -0.98
N LYS A 4 3.81 -25.88 0.02
CA LYS A 4 3.92 -24.99 1.19
C LYS A 4 5.39 -24.70 1.50
N THR A 5 5.65 -23.47 1.89
CA THR A 5 6.96 -22.96 2.34
C THR A 5 6.95 -22.58 3.82
N ASN A 6 5.79 -22.73 4.49
CA ASN A 6 5.61 -22.53 5.92
C ASN A 6 5.10 -23.84 6.51
N SER A 7 5.86 -24.45 7.41
CA SER A 7 5.57 -25.73 8.07
C SER A 7 4.20 -25.75 8.74
N LYS A 8 3.80 -24.64 9.40
CA LYS A 8 2.49 -24.48 10.07
C LYS A 8 1.29 -24.46 9.11
N LYS A 9 1.52 -24.20 7.82
CA LYS A 9 0.46 -24.21 6.78
C LYS A 9 0.40 -25.53 6.01
N VAL A 10 1.28 -26.48 6.33
CA VAL A 10 1.31 -27.81 5.70
C VAL A 10 0.08 -28.60 6.13
N LYS A 11 -0.53 -29.30 5.18
CA LYS A 11 -1.65 -30.25 5.35
C LYS A 11 -1.29 -31.59 4.75
N LYS A 12 -2.07 -32.63 5.08
CA LYS A 12 -1.89 -33.98 4.54
C LYS A 12 -1.79 -33.96 3.01
N ARG A 13 -0.75 -34.60 2.48
CA ARG A 13 -0.39 -34.68 1.05
C ARG A 13 0.23 -33.40 0.44
N ASP A 14 0.52 -32.37 1.22
CA ASP A 14 1.28 -31.23 0.70
C ASP A 14 2.77 -31.59 0.51
N ILE A 15 3.42 -30.85 -0.36
CA ILE A 15 4.86 -30.85 -0.55
C ILE A 15 5.43 -29.65 0.20
N PHE A 16 6.33 -29.87 1.13
CA PHE A 16 7.05 -28.79 1.82
C PHE A 16 8.35 -28.48 1.13
N ILE A 17 8.61 -27.21 0.84
CA ILE A 17 9.89 -26.72 0.31
C ILE A 17 10.57 -25.89 1.40
N ALA A 18 11.72 -26.38 1.87
CA ALA A 18 12.54 -25.72 2.88
C ALA A 18 13.32 -24.56 2.24
N LEU A 19 12.89 -23.32 2.50
CA LEU A 19 13.54 -22.12 1.99
C LEU A 19 14.44 -21.49 3.06
N LYS A 20 15.64 -21.11 2.67
CA LYS A 20 16.53 -20.33 3.51
C LYS A 20 16.13 -18.86 3.46
N GLY A 21 15.60 -18.34 4.57
CA GLY A 21 15.18 -16.95 4.70
C GLY A 21 16.22 -16.07 5.39
N ASP A 22 15.94 -14.75 5.49
CA ASP A 22 16.85 -13.78 6.13
C ASP A 22 17.03 -14.00 7.64
N LYS A 23 15.99 -14.53 8.32
CA LYS A 23 15.93 -14.71 9.79
C LYS A 23 15.80 -16.16 10.23
N TYR A 24 15.23 -17.01 9.39
CA TYR A 24 14.93 -18.41 9.69
C TYR A 24 15.32 -19.27 8.50
N ASP A 25 15.88 -20.46 8.79
CA ASP A 25 16.11 -21.47 7.78
C ASP A 25 14.92 -22.46 7.77
N GLY A 26 14.28 -22.63 6.62
CA GLY A 26 13.17 -23.56 6.45
C GLY A 26 13.56 -25.01 6.71
N HIS A 27 14.87 -25.34 6.60
CA HIS A 27 15.37 -26.68 6.88
C HIS A 27 15.21 -27.06 8.37
N ASP A 28 15.26 -26.10 9.30
CA ASP A 28 15.03 -26.33 10.73
C ASP A 28 13.59 -26.79 11.05
N TYR A 29 12.64 -26.54 10.11
CA TYR A 29 11.22 -26.83 10.27
C TYR A 29 10.75 -28.06 9.49
N ILE A 30 11.68 -28.87 8.94
CA ILE A 30 11.34 -30.08 8.15
C ILE A 30 10.58 -31.09 9.03
N LYS A 31 11.05 -31.35 10.25
CA LYS A 31 10.38 -32.27 11.19
C LYS A 31 8.95 -31.83 11.48
N GLU A 32 8.71 -30.53 11.69
CA GLU A 32 7.37 -29.99 11.91
C GLU A 32 6.49 -30.15 10.67
N ALA A 33 7.03 -29.93 9.46
CA ALA A 33 6.31 -30.12 8.21
C ALA A 33 5.90 -31.59 8.00
N ILE A 34 6.77 -32.54 8.35
CA ILE A 34 6.49 -33.98 8.30
C ILE A 34 5.37 -34.33 9.27
N SER A 35 5.44 -33.87 10.53
CA SER A 35 4.41 -34.13 11.55
C SER A 35 3.05 -33.51 11.16
N ASN A 36 3.04 -32.40 10.42
CA ASN A 36 1.83 -31.78 9.88
C ASN A 36 1.27 -32.45 8.62
N GLY A 37 1.92 -33.52 8.12
CA GLY A 37 1.43 -34.38 7.06
C GLY A 37 1.98 -34.07 5.66
N ALA A 38 3.17 -33.46 5.56
CA ALA A 38 3.86 -33.38 4.28
C ALA A 38 4.03 -34.77 3.67
N SER A 39 3.83 -34.89 2.36
CA SER A 39 4.04 -36.14 1.63
C SER A 39 5.43 -36.24 1.00
N LYS A 40 6.08 -35.11 0.84
CA LYS A 40 7.44 -34.99 0.29
C LYS A 40 8.09 -33.71 0.75
N ILE A 41 9.40 -33.75 0.98
CA ILE A 41 10.24 -32.61 1.30
C ILE A 41 11.10 -32.23 0.11
N ILE A 42 11.31 -30.95 -0.12
CA ILE A 42 12.31 -30.42 -1.06
C ILE A 42 13.25 -29.56 -0.26
N CYS A 43 14.52 -29.90 -0.26
CA CYS A 43 15.56 -29.33 0.61
C CYS A 43 16.91 -29.27 -0.13
N GLU A 44 17.87 -28.58 0.46
CA GLU A 44 19.24 -28.51 -0.05
C GLU A 44 20.13 -29.60 0.55
N ASN A 45 19.78 -30.12 1.74
CA ASN A 45 20.39 -31.26 2.40
C ASN A 45 19.32 -32.20 2.98
N CYS A 46 19.57 -33.50 2.98
CA CYS A 46 18.63 -34.51 3.47
C CYS A 46 19.33 -35.51 4.40
N ASP A 47 19.21 -35.30 5.71
CA ASP A 47 19.80 -36.14 6.75
C ASP A 47 18.71 -36.89 7.55
N PHE A 48 17.58 -37.24 6.91
CA PHE A 48 16.42 -37.85 7.57
C PHE A 48 15.78 -38.92 6.66
N ASP A 49 15.20 -39.95 7.27
CA ASP A 49 14.49 -41.01 6.58
C ASP A 49 13.04 -40.63 6.27
N PHE A 50 12.86 -39.89 5.17
CA PHE A 50 11.55 -39.46 4.66
C PHE A 50 11.67 -39.11 3.16
N PRO A 51 10.60 -39.29 2.33
CA PRO A 51 10.65 -38.94 0.92
C PRO A 51 11.12 -37.50 0.69
N CYS A 52 12.33 -37.34 0.19
CA CYS A 52 12.92 -36.03 -0.08
C CYS A 52 13.45 -35.92 -1.52
N LEU A 53 13.53 -34.71 -2.01
CA LEU A 53 14.25 -34.32 -3.21
C LEU A 53 15.30 -33.29 -2.84
N VAL A 54 16.57 -33.64 -2.97
CA VAL A 54 17.67 -32.73 -2.76
C VAL A 54 17.92 -31.93 -4.03
N VAL A 55 17.99 -30.61 -3.90
CA VAL A 55 18.24 -29.66 -5.00
C VAL A 55 19.34 -28.69 -4.60
N GLN A 56 20.06 -28.13 -5.58
CA GLN A 56 21.13 -27.17 -5.30
C GLN A 56 20.62 -25.85 -4.68
N ASN A 57 19.42 -25.41 -5.07
CA ASN A 57 18.82 -24.17 -4.59
C ASN A 57 17.30 -24.31 -4.55
N THR A 58 16.76 -24.30 -3.35
CA THR A 58 15.32 -24.46 -3.12
C THR A 58 14.49 -23.26 -3.60
N HIS A 59 15.04 -22.04 -3.62
CA HIS A 59 14.36 -20.85 -4.16
C HIS A 59 14.21 -20.95 -5.69
N GLU A 60 15.28 -21.32 -6.40
CA GLU A 60 15.22 -21.53 -7.86
C GLU A 60 14.28 -22.68 -8.23
N TYR A 61 14.34 -23.78 -7.48
CA TYR A 61 13.41 -24.89 -7.67
C TYR A 61 11.97 -24.45 -7.51
N LEU A 62 11.66 -23.72 -6.44
CA LEU A 62 10.29 -23.22 -6.18
C LEU A 62 9.80 -22.34 -7.34
N LYS A 63 10.61 -21.38 -7.79
CA LYS A 63 10.26 -20.47 -8.90
C LYS A 63 9.91 -21.25 -10.16
N ASN A 64 10.78 -22.13 -10.56
CA ASN A 64 10.61 -22.96 -11.77
C ASN A 64 9.41 -23.91 -11.66
N TYR A 65 9.25 -24.56 -10.51
CA TYR A 65 8.11 -25.46 -10.27
C TYR A 65 6.77 -24.72 -10.36
N VAL A 66 6.65 -23.58 -9.68
CA VAL A 66 5.40 -22.80 -9.67
C VAL A 66 5.09 -22.27 -11.06
N TYR A 67 6.09 -21.71 -11.76
CA TYR A 67 5.94 -21.20 -13.12
C TYR A 67 5.49 -22.32 -14.08
N ASN A 68 6.26 -23.41 -14.20
CA ASN A 68 5.99 -24.48 -15.14
C ASN A 68 4.63 -25.14 -14.93
N LYS A 69 4.22 -25.31 -13.66
CA LYS A 69 2.98 -26.02 -13.32
C LYS A 69 1.73 -25.14 -13.40
N TYR A 70 1.82 -23.85 -13.13
CA TYR A 70 0.65 -23.02 -12.90
C TYR A 70 0.51 -21.83 -13.85
N TYR A 71 1.59 -21.32 -14.46
CA TYR A 71 1.54 -20.12 -15.31
C TYR A 71 0.52 -20.27 -16.47
N LYS A 72 0.53 -21.40 -17.17
CA LYS A 72 -0.42 -21.65 -18.27
C LYS A 72 -1.89 -21.51 -17.87
N LYS A 73 -2.21 -21.73 -16.58
CA LYS A 73 -3.59 -21.67 -16.07
C LYS A 73 -4.04 -20.23 -15.78
N ILE A 74 -3.12 -19.30 -15.66
CA ILE A 74 -3.40 -17.89 -15.26
C ILE A 74 -2.99 -16.86 -16.32
N LYS A 75 -2.32 -17.29 -17.39
CA LYS A 75 -1.73 -16.40 -18.41
C LYS A 75 -2.72 -15.47 -19.11
N ASP A 76 -4.01 -15.84 -19.13
CA ASP A 76 -5.08 -15.06 -19.78
C ASP A 76 -5.64 -13.96 -18.86
N ILE A 77 -5.25 -13.92 -17.59
CA ILE A 77 -5.61 -12.85 -16.65
C ILE A 77 -4.74 -11.63 -16.95
N LYS A 78 -5.35 -10.49 -17.22
CA LYS A 78 -4.64 -9.23 -17.43
C LYS A 78 -4.20 -8.64 -16.10
N LEU A 79 -2.91 -8.32 -15.98
CA LEU A 79 -2.30 -7.82 -14.75
C LEU A 79 -2.02 -6.33 -14.84
N ILE A 80 -2.49 -5.58 -13.84
CA ILE A 80 -2.21 -4.16 -13.65
C ILE A 80 -1.39 -4.01 -12.39
N GLY A 81 -0.13 -3.59 -12.51
CA GLY A 81 0.82 -3.42 -11.41
C GLY A 81 1.13 -1.95 -11.12
N ILE A 82 0.94 -1.50 -9.88
CA ILE A 82 1.27 -0.13 -9.47
C ILE A 82 2.34 -0.15 -8.40
N THR A 83 3.46 0.54 -8.65
CA THR A 83 4.57 0.70 -7.70
C THR A 83 4.80 2.17 -7.36
N GLY A 84 5.55 2.41 -6.32
CA GLY A 84 5.95 3.72 -5.78
C GLY A 84 6.09 3.69 -4.26
N THR A 85 6.46 4.79 -3.63
CA THR A 85 6.48 4.88 -2.17
C THR A 85 5.07 5.10 -1.64
N ASN A 86 4.42 6.15 -2.03
CA ASN A 86 3.08 6.56 -1.60
C ASN A 86 2.05 6.40 -2.72
N GLY A 87 0.76 6.29 -2.38
CA GLY A 87 -0.34 6.30 -3.34
C GLY A 87 -0.72 4.95 -3.98
N LYS A 88 0.08 3.89 -3.83
CA LYS A 88 -0.21 2.55 -4.40
C LYS A 88 -1.62 2.05 -4.08
N THR A 89 -1.95 1.95 -2.81
CA THR A 89 -3.24 1.43 -2.32
C THR A 89 -4.40 2.22 -2.91
N THR A 90 -4.33 3.56 -2.81
CA THR A 90 -5.41 4.43 -3.31
C THR A 90 -5.57 4.28 -4.82
N SER A 91 -4.48 4.33 -5.59
CA SER A 91 -4.54 4.19 -7.06
C SER A 91 -5.05 2.82 -7.48
N CYS A 92 -4.51 1.72 -6.92
CA CYS A 92 -4.99 0.36 -7.21
C CYS A 92 -6.47 0.20 -6.88
N PHE A 93 -6.91 0.69 -5.70
CA PHE A 93 -8.29 0.56 -5.28
C PHE A 93 -9.25 1.41 -6.12
N LEU A 94 -8.82 2.60 -6.56
CA LEU A 94 -9.59 3.40 -7.52
C LEU A 94 -9.75 2.67 -8.86
N VAL A 95 -8.69 2.09 -9.42
CA VAL A 95 -8.77 1.28 -10.65
C VAL A 95 -9.73 0.11 -10.46
N TYR A 96 -9.57 -0.65 -9.38
CA TYR A 96 -10.45 -1.78 -9.04
C TYR A 96 -11.92 -1.37 -8.93
N GLN A 97 -12.24 -0.32 -8.17
CA GLN A 97 -13.61 0.18 -8.00
C GLN A 97 -14.21 0.72 -9.31
N MET A 98 -13.38 1.33 -10.16
CA MET A 98 -13.81 1.78 -11.48
C MET A 98 -14.15 0.60 -12.37
N LEU A 99 -13.32 -0.44 -12.43
CA LEU A 99 -13.59 -1.66 -13.19
C LEU A 99 -14.90 -2.32 -12.75
N LEU A 100 -15.12 -2.46 -11.44
CA LEU A 100 -16.39 -2.99 -10.91
C LEU A 100 -17.60 -2.18 -11.37
N LYS A 101 -17.54 -0.85 -11.25
CA LYS A 101 -18.65 0.03 -11.69
C LYS A 101 -18.84 0.04 -13.22
N LEU A 102 -17.81 -0.30 -13.96
CA LEU A 102 -17.85 -0.51 -15.41
C LEU A 102 -18.30 -1.92 -15.80
N LYS A 103 -18.65 -2.77 -14.80
CA LYS A 103 -19.12 -4.15 -14.95
C LYS A 103 -18.05 -5.10 -15.51
N VAL A 104 -16.78 -4.85 -15.21
CA VAL A 104 -15.66 -5.75 -15.53
C VAL A 104 -15.41 -6.64 -14.32
N LYS A 105 -15.27 -7.95 -14.54
CA LYS A 105 -14.87 -8.89 -13.49
C LYS A 105 -13.40 -8.69 -13.15
N CYS A 106 -13.13 -8.18 -11.97
CA CYS A 106 -11.79 -7.83 -11.53
C CYS A 106 -11.52 -8.20 -10.09
N ALA A 107 -10.24 -8.30 -9.77
CA ALA A 107 -9.75 -8.53 -8.42
C ALA A 107 -8.76 -7.42 -8.02
N TYR A 108 -8.62 -7.22 -6.70
CA TYR A 108 -7.60 -6.38 -6.10
C TYR A 108 -6.74 -7.21 -5.15
N ILE A 109 -5.42 -7.05 -5.24
CA ILE A 109 -4.43 -7.64 -4.33
C ILE A 109 -3.55 -6.50 -3.79
N GLY A 110 -3.57 -6.29 -2.48
CA GLY A 110 -2.78 -5.22 -1.89
C GLY A 110 -2.91 -5.12 -0.38
N THR A 111 -2.48 -3.99 0.15
CA THR A 111 -2.37 -3.70 1.59
C THR A 111 -3.68 -3.90 2.35
N ILE A 112 -4.82 -3.58 1.76
CA ILE A 112 -6.13 -3.70 2.40
C ILE A 112 -6.77 -5.08 2.22
N GLY A 113 -6.06 -6.03 1.61
CA GLY A 113 -6.46 -7.43 1.48
C GLY A 113 -6.62 -7.92 0.04
N PHE A 114 -7.29 -9.05 -0.11
CA PHE A 114 -7.67 -9.65 -1.39
C PHE A 114 -9.19 -9.50 -1.61
N TYR A 115 -9.56 -8.99 -2.78
CA TYR A 115 -10.95 -8.71 -3.15
C TYR A 115 -11.30 -9.32 -4.51
N ILE A 116 -12.47 -9.95 -4.59
CA ILE A 116 -13.21 -10.24 -5.81
C ILE A 116 -14.65 -9.79 -5.51
N ASP A 117 -15.14 -8.74 -6.17
CA ASP A 117 -16.40 -8.04 -5.87
C ASP A 117 -16.48 -7.47 -4.44
N LYS A 118 -16.10 -8.25 -3.45
CA LYS A 118 -16.00 -7.89 -2.02
C LYS A 118 -14.69 -8.41 -1.44
N LYS A 119 -14.37 -7.99 -0.22
CA LYS A 119 -13.19 -8.51 0.49
C LYS A 119 -13.36 -9.99 0.77
N ILE A 120 -12.37 -10.79 0.34
CA ILE A 120 -12.33 -12.23 0.59
C ILE A 120 -11.53 -12.51 1.87
N ARG A 121 -10.33 -11.89 2.01
CA ARG A 121 -9.44 -12.07 3.18
C ARG A 121 -8.40 -10.97 3.31
N ASP A 122 -7.82 -10.86 4.48
CA ASP A 122 -6.61 -10.09 4.72
C ASP A 122 -5.38 -10.79 4.16
N LEU A 123 -4.34 -10.03 3.89
CA LEU A 123 -3.04 -10.53 3.42
C LEU A 123 -1.95 -10.11 4.40
N ASP A 124 -0.99 -11.00 4.64
CA ASP A 124 0.14 -10.74 5.55
C ASP A 124 1.10 -9.67 5.00
N ASN A 125 1.12 -9.49 3.68
CA ASN A 125 1.98 -8.53 2.98
C ASN A 125 1.21 -7.81 1.88
N THR A 126 1.58 -6.55 1.60
CA THR A 126 1.04 -5.77 0.47
C THR A 126 1.10 -6.52 -0.85
N THR A 127 2.21 -7.22 -1.09
CA THR A 127 2.40 -8.13 -2.22
C THR A 127 2.80 -9.49 -1.62
N PRO A 128 1.95 -10.52 -1.67
CA PRO A 128 2.19 -11.83 -1.07
C PRO A 128 3.46 -12.52 -1.59
N ASP A 129 3.88 -13.59 -0.90
CA ASP A 129 4.91 -14.49 -1.39
C ASP A 129 4.49 -15.19 -2.70
N LEU A 130 5.47 -15.80 -3.39
CA LEU A 130 5.26 -16.40 -4.71
C LEU A 130 4.15 -17.47 -4.73
N VAL A 131 4.12 -18.35 -3.73
CA VAL A 131 3.13 -19.43 -3.65
C VAL A 131 1.74 -18.84 -3.45
N THR A 132 1.60 -17.97 -2.47
CA THR A 132 0.34 -17.27 -2.17
C THR A 132 -0.13 -16.46 -3.38
N MET A 133 0.76 -15.75 -4.09
CA MET A 133 0.42 -14.97 -5.27
C MET A 133 -0.21 -15.86 -6.36
N TYR A 134 0.42 -16.98 -6.68
CA TYR A 134 -0.13 -17.91 -7.67
C TYR A 134 -1.43 -18.58 -7.19
N GLU A 135 -1.59 -18.86 -5.88
CA GLU A 135 -2.86 -19.33 -5.32
C GLU A 135 -4.00 -18.33 -5.53
N LEU A 136 -3.74 -17.03 -5.27
CA LEU A 136 -4.71 -15.94 -5.50
C LEU A 136 -5.08 -15.82 -6.99
N LEU A 137 -4.10 -15.87 -7.88
CA LEU A 137 -4.35 -15.82 -9.33
C LEU A 137 -5.15 -17.03 -9.84
N LEU A 138 -4.89 -18.23 -9.32
CA LEU A 138 -5.71 -19.41 -9.60
C LEU A 138 -7.14 -19.27 -9.07
N GLU A 139 -7.33 -18.62 -7.92
CA GLU A 139 -8.67 -18.30 -7.39
C GLU A 139 -9.37 -17.25 -8.28
N CYS A 140 -8.65 -16.24 -8.74
CA CYS A 140 -9.15 -15.27 -9.73
C CYS A 140 -9.61 -15.98 -11.01
N ARG A 141 -8.82 -16.92 -11.53
CA ARG A 141 -9.19 -17.72 -12.73
C ARG A 141 -10.47 -18.51 -12.53
N LYS A 142 -10.62 -19.16 -11.38
CA LYS A 142 -11.85 -19.91 -11.03
C LYS A 142 -13.10 -19.04 -11.00
N ASN A 143 -12.94 -17.76 -10.64
CA ASN A 143 -14.02 -16.77 -10.58
C ASN A 143 -14.19 -15.98 -11.88
N ASN A 144 -13.53 -16.39 -12.98
CA ASN A 144 -13.56 -15.73 -14.29
C ASN A 144 -13.17 -14.25 -14.21
N VAL A 145 -12.19 -13.90 -13.38
CA VAL A 145 -11.62 -12.56 -13.29
C VAL A 145 -10.83 -12.26 -14.57
N GLU A 146 -11.12 -11.10 -15.18
CA GLU A 146 -10.43 -10.62 -16.38
C GLU A 146 -9.18 -9.80 -16.02
N TYR A 147 -9.31 -8.92 -15.01
CA TYR A 147 -8.23 -8.03 -14.59
C TYR A 147 -7.90 -8.21 -13.12
N VAL A 148 -6.61 -8.32 -12.81
CA VAL A 148 -6.11 -8.23 -11.43
C VAL A 148 -5.31 -6.96 -11.27
N VAL A 149 -5.77 -6.10 -10.36
CA VAL A 149 -5.08 -4.86 -9.99
C VAL A 149 -4.29 -5.13 -8.72
N MET A 150 -2.98 -4.95 -8.76
CA MET A 150 -2.14 -5.25 -7.61
C MET A 150 -1.16 -4.15 -7.23
N GLU A 151 -0.99 -3.99 -5.94
CA GLU A 151 0.09 -3.21 -5.38
C GLU A 151 1.41 -3.99 -5.49
N VAL A 152 2.42 -3.40 -6.11
CA VAL A 152 3.73 -4.02 -6.28
C VAL A 152 4.75 -3.30 -5.40
N SER A 153 5.11 -3.94 -4.27
CA SER A 153 6.10 -3.42 -3.34
C SER A 153 7.53 -3.68 -3.81
N SER A 154 8.47 -2.82 -3.42
CA SER A 154 9.90 -3.01 -3.69
C SER A 154 10.46 -4.29 -3.07
N HIS A 155 9.98 -4.67 -1.89
CA HIS A 155 10.31 -5.95 -1.24
C HIS A 155 9.93 -7.14 -2.11
N ALA A 156 8.74 -7.11 -2.71
CA ALA A 156 8.28 -8.19 -3.58
C ALA A 156 9.12 -8.32 -4.85
N LEU A 157 9.50 -7.19 -5.44
CA LEU A 157 10.34 -7.14 -6.63
C LEU A 157 11.78 -7.60 -6.34
N LYS A 158 12.32 -7.19 -5.18
CA LYS A 158 13.66 -7.62 -4.75
C LYS A 158 13.72 -9.10 -4.40
N LYS A 159 12.65 -9.63 -3.75
CA LYS A 159 12.51 -11.04 -3.36
C LYS A 159 11.83 -11.90 -4.43
N GLU A 160 11.69 -11.43 -5.65
CA GLU A 160 11.12 -12.14 -6.81
C GLU A 160 9.77 -12.83 -6.55
N ARG A 161 8.93 -12.25 -5.69
CA ARG A 161 7.60 -12.79 -5.34
C ARG A 161 6.62 -12.84 -6.52
N LEU A 162 6.96 -12.18 -7.63
CA LEU A 162 6.18 -12.09 -8.85
C LEU A 162 6.85 -12.83 -10.03
N TYR A 163 7.79 -13.74 -9.74
CA TYR A 163 8.53 -14.48 -10.76
C TYR A 163 7.61 -15.13 -11.81
N GLY A 164 7.95 -14.92 -13.08
CA GLY A 164 7.22 -15.46 -14.23
C GLY A 164 5.94 -14.71 -14.61
N LEU A 165 5.50 -13.73 -13.82
CA LEU A 165 4.35 -12.89 -14.18
C LEU A 165 4.79 -11.77 -15.13
N LYS A 166 3.93 -11.45 -16.10
CA LYS A 166 4.04 -10.28 -16.96
C LYS A 166 2.81 -9.41 -16.85
N PHE A 167 3.00 -8.09 -16.92
CA PHE A 167 1.96 -7.10 -16.71
C PHE A 167 1.52 -6.46 -18.02
N ASP A 168 0.20 -6.31 -18.20
CA ASP A 168 -0.41 -5.57 -19.32
C ASP A 168 -0.32 -4.05 -19.09
N VAL A 169 -0.37 -3.63 -17.81
CA VAL A 169 -0.23 -2.23 -17.42
C VAL A 169 0.68 -2.13 -16.21
N VAL A 170 1.65 -1.24 -16.28
CA VAL A 170 2.51 -0.89 -15.14
C VAL A 170 2.44 0.61 -14.87
N ALA A 171 2.52 1.00 -13.59
CA ALA A 171 2.48 2.41 -13.25
C ALA A 171 3.40 2.77 -12.09
N PHE A 172 3.98 3.97 -12.15
CA PHE A 172 4.82 4.57 -11.13
C PHE A 172 4.15 5.82 -10.53
N THR A 173 4.04 5.86 -9.21
CA THR A 173 3.45 6.99 -8.48
C THR A 173 4.49 8.04 -8.07
N ASN A 174 5.47 7.64 -7.26
CA ASN A 174 6.53 8.49 -6.71
C ASN A 174 7.61 7.65 -6.01
N LEU A 175 8.77 8.27 -5.72
CA LEU A 175 9.84 7.69 -4.92
C LEU A 175 10.34 8.70 -3.87
N THR A 176 10.04 8.44 -2.61
CA THR A 176 10.54 9.19 -1.45
C THR A 176 11.17 8.25 -0.44
N GLN A 177 11.89 8.76 0.55
CA GLN A 177 12.58 7.94 1.53
C GLN A 177 11.61 7.06 2.31
N ASP A 178 11.80 5.74 2.20
CA ASP A 178 11.17 4.72 3.02
C ASP A 178 11.95 3.40 2.88
N HIS A 179 11.73 2.46 3.81
CA HIS A 179 12.29 1.09 3.74
C HIS A 179 13.82 1.00 3.62
N LEU A 180 14.58 1.95 4.16
CA LEU A 180 16.04 1.88 4.23
C LEU A 180 16.54 0.88 5.29
N ASP A 181 15.64 0.32 6.10
CA ASP A 181 15.87 -0.86 6.93
C ASP A 181 16.02 -2.15 6.12
N PHE A 182 15.53 -2.18 4.87
CA PHE A 182 15.59 -3.31 3.95
C PHE A 182 16.46 -3.03 2.71
N HIS A 183 16.39 -1.83 2.17
CA HIS A 183 17.19 -1.39 1.03
C HIS A 183 18.47 -0.71 1.52
N LYS A 184 19.61 -1.03 0.87
CA LYS A 184 20.91 -0.46 1.25
C LYS A 184 20.94 1.08 1.17
N ASN A 185 20.25 1.65 0.18
CA ASN A 185 20.14 3.08 -0.09
C ASN A 185 19.00 3.36 -1.08
N MET A 186 18.78 4.63 -1.41
CA MET A 186 17.75 5.07 -2.36
C MET A 186 17.94 4.51 -3.78
N ILE A 187 19.17 4.23 -4.21
CA ILE A 187 19.46 3.67 -5.53
C ILE A 187 19.02 2.20 -5.58
N ASP A 188 19.32 1.41 -4.54
CA ASP A 188 18.83 0.02 -4.43
C ASP A 188 17.28 -0.02 -4.37
N TYR A 189 16.67 0.93 -3.67
CA TYR A 189 15.22 1.08 -3.59
C TYR A 189 14.60 1.41 -4.96
N LEU A 190 15.18 2.38 -5.69
CA LEU A 190 14.82 2.74 -7.05
C LEU A 190 14.92 1.54 -8.00
N ASN A 191 16.09 0.89 -8.03
CA ASN A 191 16.36 -0.25 -8.91
C ASN A 191 15.40 -1.42 -8.64
N SER A 192 15.04 -1.63 -7.38
CA SER A 192 14.05 -2.64 -7.02
C SER A 192 12.68 -2.34 -7.65
N LYS A 193 12.21 -1.07 -7.61
CA LYS A 193 10.93 -0.69 -8.23
C LYS A 193 10.95 -0.73 -9.75
N ARG A 194 12.09 -0.38 -10.37
CA ARG A 194 12.26 -0.44 -11.84
C ARG A 194 12.00 -1.81 -12.42
N LYS A 195 12.33 -2.88 -11.69
CA LYS A 195 12.08 -4.26 -12.13
C LYS A 195 10.65 -4.51 -12.60
N LEU A 196 9.64 -3.80 -12.04
CA LEU A 196 8.25 -3.93 -12.49
C LEU A 196 8.11 -3.55 -13.98
N PHE A 197 8.84 -2.54 -14.44
CA PHE A 197 8.79 -2.05 -15.81
C PHE A 197 9.50 -2.96 -16.82
N ASP A 198 10.31 -3.92 -16.32
CA ASP A 198 10.94 -4.97 -17.12
C ASP A 198 10.06 -6.24 -17.18
N MET A 199 9.02 -6.32 -16.33
CA MET A 199 8.08 -7.44 -16.28
C MET A 199 6.85 -7.20 -17.16
N THR A 200 7.01 -6.63 -18.35
CA THR A 200 5.93 -6.23 -19.26
C THR A 200 5.96 -7.05 -20.55
N PHE A 201 4.85 -7.07 -21.28
CA PHE A 201 4.82 -7.47 -22.69
C PHE A 201 5.22 -6.28 -23.57
N ASP A 202 5.57 -6.52 -24.83
CA ASP A 202 5.98 -5.47 -25.77
C ASP A 202 4.89 -4.41 -26.02
N ASN A 203 3.63 -4.82 -25.99
CA ASN A 203 2.45 -3.95 -26.17
C ASN A 203 1.83 -3.46 -24.84
N SER A 204 2.52 -3.61 -23.73
CA SER A 204 2.02 -3.17 -22.43
C SER A 204 2.01 -1.64 -22.28
N VAL A 205 1.09 -1.16 -21.46
CA VAL A 205 0.96 0.26 -21.13
C VAL A 205 1.82 0.60 -19.92
N SER A 206 2.70 1.58 -20.06
CA SER A 206 3.48 2.16 -18.97
C SER A 206 2.99 3.56 -18.63
N VAL A 207 2.68 3.84 -17.36
CA VAL A 207 2.20 5.16 -16.89
C VAL A 207 3.14 5.70 -15.82
N VAL A 208 3.64 6.92 -16.02
CA VAL A 208 4.63 7.53 -15.12
C VAL A 208 4.20 8.94 -14.71
N ASN A 209 4.22 9.20 -13.40
CA ASN A 209 4.11 10.56 -12.86
C ASN A 209 5.45 11.28 -13.05
N ILE A 210 5.50 12.27 -13.95
CA ILE A 210 6.74 12.98 -14.28
C ILE A 210 7.05 14.17 -13.36
N ASP A 211 6.18 14.50 -12.44
CA ASP A 211 6.47 15.51 -11.41
C ASP A 211 7.33 14.96 -10.26
N ASP A 212 7.62 13.65 -10.27
CA ASP A 212 8.57 13.01 -9.35
C ASP A 212 10.00 13.04 -9.92
N ASP A 213 11.00 13.41 -9.12
CA ASP A 213 12.39 13.57 -9.55
C ASP A 213 13.02 12.29 -10.11
N TYR A 214 12.53 11.13 -9.65
CA TYR A 214 13.00 9.80 -10.11
C TYR A 214 12.25 9.29 -11.35
N SER A 215 11.28 10.02 -11.87
CA SER A 215 10.44 9.62 -13.01
C SER A 215 11.25 9.22 -14.24
N LYS A 216 12.34 9.93 -14.53
CA LYS A 216 13.24 9.67 -15.67
C LYS A 216 13.76 8.24 -15.75
N PHE A 217 13.88 7.54 -14.62
CA PHE A 217 14.35 6.16 -14.57
C PHE A 217 13.30 5.11 -14.96
N PHE A 218 12.03 5.53 -15.13
CA PHE A 218 10.89 4.68 -15.49
C PHE A 218 10.38 4.95 -16.91
N LEU A 219 10.92 5.96 -17.59
CA LEU A 219 10.51 6.31 -18.94
C LEU A 219 11.05 5.31 -19.96
N LYS A 220 10.20 4.92 -20.90
CA LYS A 220 10.48 4.16 -22.13
C LYS A 220 9.77 4.86 -23.29
N ASP A 221 10.09 4.54 -24.54
CA ASP A 221 9.62 5.26 -25.73
C ASP A 221 8.09 5.48 -25.77
N ASN A 222 7.30 4.50 -25.37
CA ASN A 222 5.83 4.55 -25.39
C ASN A 222 5.21 4.82 -24.01
N THR A 223 5.96 5.46 -23.09
CA THR A 223 5.46 5.76 -21.76
C THR A 223 4.43 6.89 -21.79
N ILE A 224 3.27 6.64 -21.22
CA ILE A 224 2.24 7.65 -20.99
C ILE A 224 2.60 8.44 -19.74
N THR A 225 2.72 9.74 -19.87
CA THR A 225 3.13 10.63 -18.79
C THR A 225 1.95 11.39 -18.20
N MET A 226 2.02 11.68 -16.90
CA MET A 226 1.08 12.57 -16.22
C MET A 226 1.80 13.52 -15.27
N GLY A 227 1.25 14.70 -15.07
CA GLY A 227 1.80 15.68 -14.13
C GLY A 227 1.24 17.08 -14.37
N PHE A 228 1.72 18.06 -13.60
CA PHE A 228 1.46 19.48 -13.83
C PHE A 228 2.35 20.02 -14.94
N ASN A 229 3.55 19.47 -15.11
CA ASN A 229 4.47 19.79 -16.17
C ASN A 229 3.98 19.24 -17.50
N ASN A 230 4.66 19.58 -18.59
CA ASN A 230 4.30 19.12 -19.93
C ASN A 230 4.30 17.60 -20.02
N SER A 231 3.12 17.02 -20.11
CA SER A 231 2.88 15.58 -20.04
C SER A 231 1.71 15.19 -20.95
N SER A 232 1.61 13.90 -21.30
CA SER A 232 0.50 13.36 -22.13
C SER A 232 -0.87 13.68 -21.52
N TYR A 233 -0.97 13.58 -20.18
CA TYR A 233 -2.14 13.99 -19.39
C TYR A 233 -1.72 15.11 -18.46
N GLN A 234 -1.83 16.36 -18.90
CA GLN A 234 -1.36 17.52 -18.16
C GLN A 234 -2.42 18.07 -17.22
N ILE A 235 -2.10 18.13 -15.92
CA ILE A 235 -2.95 18.75 -14.90
C ILE A 235 -2.80 20.28 -15.02
N LEU A 236 -3.92 21.02 -15.20
CA LEU A 236 -3.89 22.46 -15.44
C LEU A 236 -4.18 23.28 -14.18
N SER A 237 -5.18 22.85 -13.41
CA SER A 237 -5.62 23.56 -12.21
C SER A 237 -6.41 22.63 -11.30
N TYR A 238 -6.50 22.99 -10.01
CA TYR A 238 -7.27 22.24 -9.03
C TYR A 238 -7.91 23.15 -7.97
N LYS A 239 -8.89 22.59 -7.27
CA LYS A 239 -9.47 23.15 -6.03
C LYS A 239 -9.64 22.03 -5.02
N LEU A 240 -9.12 22.23 -3.80
CA LEU A 240 -9.24 21.31 -2.67
C LEU A 240 -10.43 21.72 -1.79
N TYR A 241 -11.12 20.70 -1.28
CA TYR A 241 -12.19 20.83 -0.31
C TYR A 241 -12.07 19.70 0.71
N LEU A 242 -12.69 19.85 1.86
CA LEU A 242 -12.67 18.85 2.94
C LEU A 242 -13.10 17.44 2.53
N ASN A 243 -14.07 17.32 1.64
CA ASN A 243 -14.68 16.04 1.27
C ASN A 243 -14.58 15.71 -0.22
N LYS A 244 -13.87 16.52 -0.99
CA LYS A 244 -13.70 16.33 -2.43
C LYS A 244 -12.50 17.10 -2.95
N THR A 245 -12.04 16.71 -4.12
CA THR A 245 -11.11 17.49 -4.94
C THR A 245 -11.69 17.66 -6.33
N THR A 246 -11.51 18.82 -6.94
CA THR A 246 -11.83 19.06 -8.35
C THR A 246 -10.59 19.52 -9.05
N TYR A 247 -10.37 19.08 -10.29
CA TYR A 247 -9.24 19.51 -11.09
C TYR A 247 -9.57 19.45 -12.58
N LYS A 248 -8.76 20.14 -13.39
CA LYS A 248 -8.82 20.12 -14.85
C LYS A 248 -7.54 19.52 -15.39
N PHE A 249 -7.65 18.72 -16.43
CA PHE A 249 -6.50 18.23 -17.18
C PHE A 249 -6.71 18.34 -18.68
N ARG A 250 -5.59 18.41 -19.43
CA ARG A 250 -5.55 18.40 -20.89
C ARG A 250 -5.10 17.02 -21.37
N TYR A 251 -5.77 16.50 -22.37
CA TYR A 251 -5.39 15.31 -23.12
C TYR A 251 -5.88 15.42 -24.56
N ASN A 252 -5.02 15.16 -25.55
CA ASN A 252 -5.31 15.29 -26.98
C ASN A 252 -5.99 16.64 -27.32
N ASN A 253 -5.41 17.74 -26.86
CA ASN A 253 -5.88 19.13 -27.04
C ASN A 253 -7.28 19.42 -26.47
N LYS A 254 -7.88 18.51 -25.69
CA LYS A 254 -9.16 18.72 -25.03
C LYS A 254 -8.96 18.86 -23.51
N VAL A 255 -9.78 19.72 -22.91
CA VAL A 255 -9.77 19.93 -21.45
C VAL A 255 -10.94 19.17 -20.82
N TYR A 256 -10.63 18.42 -19.78
CA TYR A 256 -11.57 17.62 -19.03
C TYR A 256 -11.66 18.08 -17.58
N ASN A 257 -12.88 18.08 -17.01
CA ASN A 257 -13.11 18.40 -15.61
C ASN A 257 -13.28 17.12 -14.81
N VAL A 258 -12.60 17.02 -13.69
CA VAL A 258 -12.66 15.88 -12.77
C VAL A 258 -13.18 16.32 -11.42
N LYS A 259 -14.04 15.49 -10.82
CA LYS A 259 -14.46 15.59 -9.42
C LYS A 259 -14.27 14.24 -8.77
N ILE A 260 -13.56 14.20 -7.66
CA ILE A 260 -13.36 13.01 -6.84
C ILE A 260 -13.79 13.28 -5.40
N LYS A 261 -14.25 12.23 -4.70
CA LYS A 261 -14.64 12.30 -3.29
C LYS A 261 -13.45 12.05 -2.33
N LEU A 262 -12.25 12.38 -2.76
CA LEU A 262 -11.03 12.24 -1.99
C LEU A 262 -10.42 13.64 -1.81
N PRO A 263 -10.19 14.09 -0.57
CA PRO A 263 -9.48 15.35 -0.31
C PRO A 263 -7.97 15.18 -0.55
N GLY A 264 -7.30 16.29 -0.84
CA GLY A 264 -5.84 16.36 -0.91
C GLY A 264 -5.25 16.33 -2.31
N LYS A 265 -4.19 17.14 -2.50
CA LYS A 265 -3.47 17.29 -3.78
C LYS A 265 -2.90 15.96 -4.29
N TYR A 266 -2.35 15.11 -3.41
CA TYR A 266 -1.81 13.80 -3.77
C TYR A 266 -2.88 12.87 -4.38
N ASN A 267 -4.17 13.07 -4.06
CA ASN A 267 -5.26 12.29 -4.66
C ASN A 267 -5.59 12.74 -6.10
N ILE A 268 -5.10 13.91 -6.54
CA ILE A 268 -5.13 14.28 -7.96
C ILE A 268 -4.28 13.29 -8.75
N TYR A 269 -3.03 13.05 -8.33
CA TYR A 269 -2.13 12.08 -8.95
C TYR A 269 -2.69 10.66 -8.91
N ASN A 270 -3.16 10.20 -7.72
CA ASN A 270 -3.74 8.86 -7.56
C ASN A 270 -4.94 8.63 -8.50
N SER A 271 -5.82 9.60 -8.60
CA SER A 271 -7.01 9.52 -9.45
C SER A 271 -6.70 9.68 -10.94
N MET A 272 -5.74 10.55 -11.28
CA MET A 272 -5.28 10.71 -12.66
C MET A 272 -4.67 9.40 -13.18
N LEU A 273 -3.80 8.77 -12.38
CA LEU A 273 -3.22 7.48 -12.71
C LEU A 273 -4.31 6.43 -12.99
N ALA A 274 -5.35 6.36 -12.13
CA ALA A 274 -6.47 5.46 -12.33
C ALA A 274 -7.26 5.78 -13.61
N ILE A 275 -7.51 7.07 -13.90
CA ILE A 275 -8.18 7.52 -15.14
C ILE A 275 -7.39 7.07 -16.38
N ILE A 276 -6.07 7.26 -16.37
CA ILE A 276 -5.19 6.91 -17.48
C ILE A 276 -5.19 5.40 -17.71
N ILE A 277 -5.03 4.60 -16.66
CA ILE A 277 -5.06 3.14 -16.75
C ILE A 277 -6.37 2.68 -17.40
N ILE A 278 -7.51 3.14 -16.88
CA ILE A 278 -8.84 2.73 -17.39
C ILE A 278 -9.09 3.23 -18.83
N ASN A 279 -8.56 4.40 -19.20
CA ASN A 279 -8.66 4.90 -20.58
C ASN A 279 -7.86 4.03 -21.57
N ASN A 280 -6.65 3.60 -21.16
CA ASN A 280 -5.77 2.84 -22.04
C ASN A 280 -6.12 1.34 -22.13
N ILE A 281 -6.96 0.82 -21.25
CA ILE A 281 -7.56 -0.50 -21.43
C ILE A 281 -8.89 -0.47 -22.21
N GLY A 282 -9.24 0.66 -22.83
CA GLY A 282 -10.29 0.77 -23.85
C GLY A 282 -11.58 1.49 -23.43
N PHE A 283 -11.66 2.11 -22.25
CA PHE A 283 -12.86 2.84 -21.84
C PHE A 283 -12.79 4.33 -22.24
N LYS A 284 -13.93 4.89 -22.68
CA LYS A 284 -14.06 6.31 -23.06
C LYS A 284 -13.98 7.23 -21.85
N LEU A 285 -13.22 8.34 -21.92
CA LEU A 285 -13.02 9.30 -20.83
C LEU A 285 -14.31 9.78 -20.19
N ASN A 286 -15.34 10.13 -20.96
CA ASN A 286 -16.63 10.60 -20.40
C ASN A 286 -17.26 9.58 -19.43
N LYS A 287 -17.18 8.27 -19.75
CA LYS A 287 -17.68 7.20 -18.88
C LYS A 287 -16.80 7.05 -17.64
N ILE A 288 -15.49 7.17 -17.82
CA ILE A 288 -14.48 7.11 -16.73
C ILE A 288 -14.73 8.24 -15.73
N LEU A 289 -14.85 9.49 -16.18
CA LEU A 289 -15.03 10.67 -15.32
C LEU A 289 -16.36 10.63 -14.55
N LYS A 290 -17.43 10.15 -15.18
CA LYS A 290 -18.71 9.91 -14.51
C LYS A 290 -18.61 8.80 -13.46
N THR A 291 -17.76 7.82 -13.69
CA THR A 291 -17.56 6.68 -12.78
C THR A 291 -16.74 7.09 -11.55
N ILE A 292 -15.58 7.71 -11.75
CA ILE A 292 -14.68 8.07 -10.65
C ILE A 292 -15.30 9.07 -9.67
N SER A 293 -16.18 9.96 -10.14
CA SER A 293 -16.88 10.92 -9.28
C SER A 293 -17.80 10.27 -8.21
N LYS A 294 -18.11 8.98 -8.38
CA LYS A 294 -18.99 8.21 -7.47
C LYS A 294 -18.21 7.29 -6.52
N ILE A 295 -16.89 7.22 -6.65
CA ILE A 295 -16.04 6.34 -5.84
C ILE A 295 -15.66 7.02 -4.53
N ASN A 296 -15.70 6.28 -3.44
CA ASN A 296 -15.24 6.73 -2.14
C ASN A 296 -13.78 6.31 -1.92
N SER A 297 -13.12 6.96 -0.96
CA SER A 297 -11.80 6.60 -0.48
C SER A 297 -11.76 5.15 0.02
N PRO A 298 -10.65 4.40 -0.18
CA PRO A 298 -10.45 3.16 0.54
C PRO A 298 -10.38 3.42 2.05
N LYS A 299 -10.71 2.39 2.85
CA LYS A 299 -10.66 2.48 4.33
C LYS A 299 -9.28 2.97 4.78
N GLY A 300 -9.26 3.93 5.70
CA GLY A 300 -8.03 4.49 6.28
C GLY A 300 -7.12 5.23 5.31
N ARG A 301 -7.66 5.73 4.21
CA ARG A 301 -6.95 6.60 3.24
C ARG A 301 -7.74 7.88 3.08
N SER A 302 -7.31 8.97 3.72
CA SER A 302 -8.04 10.25 3.79
C SER A 302 -9.52 10.06 4.13
N GLN A 303 -9.80 9.17 5.07
CA GLN A 303 -11.17 8.86 5.49
C GLN A 303 -11.70 9.99 6.36
N VAL A 304 -12.70 10.70 5.86
CA VAL A 304 -13.28 11.88 6.52
C VAL A 304 -14.50 11.48 7.35
N ILE A 305 -14.51 11.86 8.62
CA ILE A 305 -15.63 11.73 9.57
C ILE A 305 -16.04 13.14 9.96
N GLN A 306 -17.29 13.49 9.77
CA GLN A 306 -17.83 14.79 10.18
C GLN A 306 -18.30 14.72 11.62
N TYR A 307 -17.92 15.72 12.44
CA TYR A 307 -18.34 15.88 13.83
C TYR A 307 -18.81 17.32 14.09
N GLY A 308 -20.12 17.54 14.06
CA GLY A 308 -20.69 18.88 14.08
C GLY A 308 -20.18 19.74 12.92
N SER A 309 -19.53 20.86 13.24
CA SER A 309 -18.86 21.72 12.26
C SER A 309 -17.40 21.33 12.00
N ASN A 310 -16.89 20.30 12.70
CA ASN A 310 -15.50 19.85 12.67
C ASN A 310 -15.34 18.63 11.76
N TYR A 311 -14.10 18.32 11.44
CA TYR A 311 -13.76 17.16 10.63
C TYR A 311 -12.61 16.37 11.26
N ILE A 312 -12.76 15.05 11.28
CA ILE A 312 -11.73 14.12 11.71
C ILE A 312 -11.31 13.32 10.48
N ILE A 313 -10.02 13.30 10.17
CA ILE A 313 -9.48 12.61 9.00
C ILE A 313 -8.53 11.51 9.48
N VAL A 314 -8.85 10.27 9.15
CA VAL A 314 -8.00 9.10 9.43
C VAL A 314 -7.22 8.73 8.18
N ASP A 315 -5.88 8.65 8.29
CA ASP A 315 -5.00 8.32 7.17
C ASP A 315 -3.83 7.43 7.59
N TYR A 316 -3.31 6.67 6.63
CA TYR A 316 -2.15 5.79 6.78
C TYR A 316 -0.80 6.52 6.66
N ALA A 317 -0.75 7.83 6.58
CA ALA A 317 0.49 8.62 6.46
C ALA A 317 1.43 8.28 7.64
N HIS A 318 2.55 7.60 7.33
CA HIS A 318 3.54 7.10 8.28
C HIS A 318 4.99 7.32 7.83
N THR A 319 5.18 8.22 6.85
CA THR A 319 6.47 8.72 6.38
C THR A 319 6.50 10.24 6.45
N PRO A 320 7.67 10.89 6.57
CA PRO A 320 7.77 12.35 6.57
C PRO A 320 7.06 12.99 5.38
N ASP A 321 7.30 12.49 4.17
CA ASP A 321 6.66 12.98 2.95
C ASP A 321 5.13 12.82 2.98
N ALA A 322 4.60 11.67 3.40
CA ALA A 322 3.16 11.45 3.47
C ALA A 322 2.48 12.39 4.49
N ILE A 323 3.10 12.61 5.66
CA ILE A 323 2.61 13.56 6.67
C ILE A 323 2.64 14.99 6.12
N LYS A 324 3.73 15.39 5.46
CA LYS A 324 3.84 16.70 4.81
C LYS A 324 2.75 16.91 3.77
N ASN A 325 2.52 15.93 2.93
CA ASN A 325 1.54 16.01 1.85
C ASN A 325 0.10 16.14 2.38
N ILE A 326 -0.28 15.38 3.41
CA ILE A 326 -1.63 15.50 3.99
C ILE A 326 -1.80 16.83 4.73
N LEU A 327 -0.83 17.25 5.53
CA LEU A 327 -0.87 18.52 6.27
C LEU A 327 -0.92 19.71 5.33
N ASN A 328 -0.07 19.78 4.31
CA ASN A 328 -0.11 20.83 3.29
C ASN A 328 -1.48 20.88 2.60
N SER A 329 -2.03 19.72 2.23
CA SER A 329 -3.36 19.67 1.60
C SER A 329 -4.44 20.20 2.53
N VAL A 330 -4.38 19.89 3.83
CA VAL A 330 -5.32 20.39 4.83
C VAL A 330 -5.16 21.89 5.04
N CYS A 331 -3.93 22.41 5.05
CA CYS A 331 -3.64 23.84 5.18
C CYS A 331 -4.23 24.68 4.03
N GLU A 332 -4.36 24.13 2.81
CA GLU A 332 -4.96 24.85 1.67
C GLU A 332 -6.47 25.11 1.85
N PHE A 333 -7.18 24.32 2.66
CA PHE A 333 -8.64 24.46 2.85
C PHE A 333 -9.09 24.64 4.31
N LYS A 334 -8.16 24.59 5.28
CA LYS A 334 -8.50 24.81 6.69
C LYS A 334 -9.15 26.18 6.93
N LYS A 335 -10.11 26.21 7.85
CA LYS A 335 -10.79 27.46 8.26
C LYS A 335 -10.51 27.83 9.70
N SER A 336 -9.87 26.94 10.46
CA SER A 336 -9.51 27.09 11.86
C SER A 336 -8.29 26.22 12.17
N LYS A 337 -8.16 25.72 13.38
CA LYS A 337 -6.99 24.96 13.84
C LYS A 337 -6.92 23.55 13.28
N VAL A 338 -5.70 23.05 13.15
CA VAL A 338 -5.36 21.67 12.79
C VAL A 338 -4.64 20.99 13.96
N TYR A 339 -5.26 19.95 14.48
CA TYR A 339 -4.68 19.06 15.48
C TYR A 339 -4.22 17.78 14.80
N THR A 340 -3.08 17.23 15.21
CA THR A 340 -2.54 16.00 14.62
C THR A 340 -2.19 14.99 15.70
N ILE A 341 -2.66 13.75 15.53
CA ILE A 341 -2.26 12.59 16.33
C ILE A 341 -1.39 11.72 15.45
N VAL A 342 -0.16 11.43 15.87
CA VAL A 342 0.78 10.64 15.10
C VAL A 342 1.70 9.82 15.99
N GLY A 343 2.08 8.63 15.52
CA GLY A 343 3.06 7.77 16.13
C GLY A 343 3.89 7.03 15.09
N CYS A 344 4.92 6.32 15.54
CA CYS A 344 5.79 5.51 14.69
C CYS A 344 5.76 4.04 15.10
N GLY A 345 5.89 3.15 14.13
CA GLY A 345 6.04 1.71 14.40
C GLY A 345 7.44 1.36 14.89
N GLY A 346 7.52 0.48 15.89
CA GLY A 346 8.76 -0.14 16.35
C GLY A 346 9.29 -1.20 15.37
N ASN A 347 10.57 -1.55 15.47
CA ASN A 347 11.29 -2.49 14.60
C ASN A 347 11.13 -2.13 13.11
N ARG A 348 11.23 -0.82 12.81
CA ARG A 348 11.17 -0.23 11.49
C ARG A 348 12.27 0.84 11.35
N ASP A 349 12.37 1.45 10.18
CA ASP A 349 13.30 2.55 9.92
C ASP A 349 13.16 3.66 10.96
N LYS A 350 14.19 3.83 11.79
CA LYS A 350 14.24 4.84 12.86
C LYS A 350 14.59 6.21 12.32
N SER A 351 15.31 6.28 11.20
CA SER A 351 15.84 7.54 10.64
C SER A 351 14.75 8.54 10.23
N LYS A 352 13.52 8.06 10.03
CA LYS A 352 12.37 8.89 9.67
C LYS A 352 11.63 9.50 10.87
N ARG A 353 11.88 9.04 12.13
CA ARG A 353 11.09 9.39 13.33
C ARG A 353 11.15 10.88 13.61
N SER A 354 12.35 11.45 13.73
CA SER A 354 12.49 12.88 14.06
C SER A 354 11.92 13.78 12.96
N GLY A 355 12.14 13.44 11.67
CA GLY A 355 11.56 14.18 10.55
C GLY A 355 10.03 14.14 10.53
N MET A 356 9.40 13.04 10.98
CA MET A 356 7.94 12.98 11.14
C MET A 356 7.45 13.92 12.24
N GLY A 357 8.15 13.97 13.38
CA GLY A 357 7.87 14.87 14.49
C GLY A 357 7.99 16.34 14.08
N GLU A 358 9.10 16.69 13.44
CA GLU A 358 9.37 18.06 12.98
C GLU A 358 8.29 18.55 11.99
N ILE A 359 7.94 17.75 10.99
CA ILE A 359 6.90 18.11 10.01
C ILE A 359 5.54 18.27 10.70
N ALA A 360 5.19 17.35 11.61
CA ALA A 360 3.92 17.40 12.32
C ALA A 360 3.80 18.69 13.15
N THR A 361 4.81 19.03 13.96
CA THR A 361 4.80 20.25 14.79
C THR A 361 4.90 21.54 13.99
N ASN A 362 5.60 21.52 12.85
CA ASN A 362 5.73 22.70 12.00
C ASN A 362 4.45 23.06 11.25
N LEU A 363 3.65 22.08 10.86
CA LEU A 363 2.47 22.26 10.01
C LEU A 363 1.13 22.12 10.74
N SER A 364 1.14 21.71 12.02
CA SER A 364 -0.06 21.62 12.86
C SER A 364 -0.07 22.74 13.91
N ASP A 365 -1.27 23.12 14.34
CA ASP A 365 -1.43 24.05 15.45
C ASP A 365 -1.13 23.35 16.80
N TYR A 366 -1.38 22.06 16.92
CA TYR A 366 -1.00 21.21 18.06
C TYR A 366 -0.88 19.74 17.69
N VAL A 367 0.02 19.00 18.34
CA VAL A 367 0.31 17.59 18.04
C VAL A 367 0.20 16.74 19.30
N ILE A 368 -0.37 15.54 19.18
CA ILE A 368 -0.31 14.49 20.20
C ILE A 368 0.52 13.36 19.64
N PHE A 369 1.70 13.11 20.23
CA PHE A 369 2.51 11.93 19.93
C PHE A 369 2.01 10.74 20.72
N THR A 370 1.84 9.60 20.04
CA THR A 370 1.25 8.40 20.61
C THR A 370 1.85 7.12 20.04
N ASN A 371 1.47 5.97 20.61
CA ASN A 371 1.86 4.68 20.06
C ASN A 371 1.16 4.38 18.72
N ASP A 372 1.91 3.70 17.85
CA ASP A 372 1.39 3.00 16.68
C ASP A 372 1.41 1.47 16.98
N ASN A 373 2.36 0.74 16.43
CA ASN A 373 2.66 -0.66 16.71
C ASN A 373 4.08 -0.74 17.31
N PRO A 374 4.28 -0.65 18.62
CA PRO A 374 5.61 -0.64 19.22
C PRO A 374 6.37 -1.96 19.01
N ARG A 375 5.67 -3.06 18.79
CA ARG A 375 6.26 -4.40 18.66
C ARG A 375 7.16 -4.72 19.84
N PHE A 376 8.46 -4.99 19.62
CA PHE A 376 9.44 -5.30 20.66
C PHE A 376 10.24 -4.08 21.13
N GLU A 377 10.00 -2.87 20.59
CA GLU A 377 10.64 -1.67 21.07
C GLU A 377 9.86 -1.03 22.22
N ASP A 378 10.59 -0.39 23.13
CA ASP A 378 10.00 0.43 24.19
C ASP A 378 9.24 1.63 23.56
N PRO A 379 7.94 1.77 23.86
CA PRO A 379 7.14 2.88 23.34
C PRO A 379 7.68 4.26 23.70
N TYR A 380 8.27 4.44 24.88
CA TYR A 380 8.88 5.70 25.29
C TYR A 380 10.07 6.06 24.40
N LYS A 381 10.97 5.11 24.11
CA LYS A 381 12.12 5.33 23.22
C LYS A 381 11.70 5.69 21.81
N ILE A 382 10.59 5.11 21.33
CA ILE A 382 10.05 5.47 19.99
C ILE A 382 9.62 6.94 19.97
N VAL A 383 8.93 7.39 21.02
CA VAL A 383 8.47 8.79 21.10
C VAL A 383 9.64 9.72 21.34
N ASP A 384 10.62 9.35 22.16
CA ASP A 384 11.85 10.13 22.36
C ASP A 384 12.59 10.36 21.03
N ASP A 385 12.70 9.34 20.18
CA ASP A 385 13.27 9.49 18.83
C ASP A 385 12.46 10.49 17.95
N ILE A 386 11.13 10.53 18.13
CA ILE A 386 10.27 11.46 17.37
C ILE A 386 10.50 12.90 17.83
N VAL A 387 10.61 13.14 19.15
CA VAL A 387 10.69 14.49 19.73
C VAL A 387 12.13 15.02 19.87
N SER A 388 13.15 14.19 19.61
CA SER A 388 14.56 14.47 19.88
C SER A 388 15.11 15.77 19.28
N ASN A 389 14.56 16.24 18.14
CA ASN A 389 15.04 17.41 17.42
C ASN A 389 13.95 18.46 17.20
N LEU A 390 12.92 18.50 18.06
CA LEU A 390 11.85 19.47 17.90
C LEU A 390 12.26 20.86 18.37
N ASN A 391 11.99 21.87 17.56
CA ASN A 391 12.21 23.28 17.88
C ASN A 391 10.93 23.98 18.40
N LYS A 392 9.81 23.25 18.51
CA LYS A 392 8.52 23.77 18.97
C LYS A 392 8.00 22.93 20.13
N ASP A 393 7.25 23.56 21.01
CA ASP A 393 6.62 23.01 22.22
C ASP A 393 5.09 22.80 22.07
N ASN A 394 4.57 22.95 20.85
CA ASN A 394 3.16 22.80 20.54
C ASN A 394 2.74 21.32 20.45
N TYR A 395 3.17 20.50 21.41
CA TYR A 395 2.83 19.08 21.48
C TYR A 395 2.68 18.56 22.90
N GLU A 396 2.09 17.39 23.00
CA GLU A 396 2.09 16.55 24.20
C GLU A 396 2.27 15.08 23.82
N ILE A 397 2.61 14.27 24.83
CA ILE A 397 2.83 12.82 24.66
C ILE A 397 1.73 12.09 25.44
N ILE A 398 0.96 11.26 24.73
CA ILE A 398 -0.04 10.36 25.32
C ILE A 398 0.14 8.99 24.66
N LEU A 399 0.84 8.07 25.33
CA LEU A 399 1.18 6.76 24.74
C LEU A 399 -0.04 5.89 24.45
N ASP A 400 -1.09 5.94 25.29
CA ASP A 400 -2.35 5.26 24.98
C ASP A 400 -3.05 5.96 23.82
N ARG A 401 -3.11 5.28 22.66
CA ARG A 401 -3.67 5.85 21.43
C ARG A 401 -5.17 6.12 21.54
N SER A 402 -5.92 5.33 22.31
CA SER A 402 -7.35 5.59 22.56
C SER A 402 -7.55 6.87 23.36
N LEU A 403 -6.74 7.07 24.41
CA LEU A 403 -6.74 8.31 25.19
C LEU A 403 -6.27 9.51 24.36
N ALA A 404 -5.26 9.33 23.52
CA ALA A 404 -4.79 10.36 22.58
C ALA A 404 -5.91 10.82 21.64
N ILE A 405 -6.69 9.89 21.07
CA ILE A 405 -7.85 10.18 20.21
C ILE A 405 -8.92 10.92 21.00
N LYS A 406 -9.25 10.43 22.21
CA LYS A 406 -10.22 11.10 23.10
C LYS A 406 -9.81 12.53 23.40
N LYS A 407 -8.53 12.75 23.75
CA LYS A 407 -7.99 14.07 24.06
C LYS A 407 -8.01 15.00 22.83
N GLY A 408 -7.57 14.51 21.66
CA GLY A 408 -7.61 15.27 20.41
C GLY A 408 -9.03 15.71 20.03
N ILE A 409 -10.04 14.83 20.23
CA ILE A 409 -11.45 15.20 19.99
C ILE A 409 -11.90 16.30 20.98
N SER A 410 -11.44 16.27 22.24
CA SER A 410 -11.82 17.28 23.25
C SER A 410 -11.25 18.68 22.95
N TYR A 411 -10.20 18.80 22.13
CA TYR A 411 -9.66 20.10 21.72
C TYR A 411 -10.46 20.78 20.61
N LEU A 412 -11.28 20.03 19.89
CA LEU A 412 -12.01 20.54 18.72
C LEU A 412 -13.02 21.60 19.11
N LYS A 413 -12.85 22.79 18.54
CA LYS A 413 -13.80 23.91 18.60
C LYS A 413 -14.54 24.01 17.25
N LYS A 414 -15.02 25.20 16.89
CA LYS A 414 -15.79 25.37 15.64
C LYS A 414 -14.88 25.37 14.40
N LYS A 415 -15.15 24.47 13.44
CA LYS A 415 -14.44 24.35 12.14
C LYS A 415 -13.00 23.86 12.24
N ASP A 416 -12.63 23.23 13.34
CA ASP A 416 -11.32 22.61 13.49
C ASP A 416 -11.23 21.28 12.74
N ILE A 417 -9.98 20.84 12.51
CA ILE A 417 -9.67 19.58 11.86
C ILE A 417 -8.74 18.76 12.77
N LEU A 418 -9.08 17.50 13.00
CA LEU A 418 -8.24 16.53 13.66
C LEU A 418 -7.72 15.52 12.62
N LEU A 419 -6.41 15.39 12.51
CA LEU A 419 -5.75 14.35 11.72
C LEU A 419 -5.31 13.22 12.65
N ILE A 420 -5.64 11.97 12.30
CA ILE A 420 -5.18 10.76 13.00
C ILE A 420 -4.38 9.96 11.98
N LEU A 421 -3.05 9.94 12.18
CA LEU A 421 -2.09 9.45 11.21
C LEU A 421 -1.35 8.20 11.69
N GLY A 422 -0.89 7.38 10.74
CA GLY A 422 -0.06 6.19 10.94
C GLY A 422 -0.78 4.89 10.64
N LYS A 423 -1.85 4.56 11.35
CA LYS A 423 -2.53 3.26 11.26
C LYS A 423 -3.51 3.14 10.10
N GLY A 424 -4.25 4.18 9.80
CA GLY A 424 -5.20 4.22 8.69
C GLY A 424 -6.19 3.04 8.70
N HIS A 425 -5.99 2.06 7.81
CA HIS A 425 -6.86 0.89 7.65
C HIS A 425 -6.56 -0.26 8.62
N GLU A 426 -5.45 -0.21 9.36
CA GLU A 426 -5.10 -1.24 10.33
C GLU A 426 -6.14 -1.29 11.45
N ASN A 427 -6.65 -2.48 11.73
CA ASN A 427 -7.61 -2.75 12.79
C ASN A 427 -6.99 -3.49 13.99
N TYR A 428 -5.67 -3.29 14.18
CA TYR A 428 -4.92 -3.93 15.26
C TYR A 428 -3.78 -3.04 15.77
N GLN A 429 -3.34 -3.32 16.97
CA GLN A 429 -2.08 -2.84 17.55
C GLN A 429 -1.23 -4.04 17.96
N ILE A 430 0.08 -3.99 17.63
CA ILE A 430 1.04 -5.06 17.95
C ILE A 430 1.93 -4.58 19.09
N VAL A 431 1.87 -5.30 20.22
CA VAL A 431 2.74 -5.12 21.39
C VAL A 431 3.42 -6.45 21.66
N ASN A 432 4.73 -6.52 21.55
CA ASN A 432 5.50 -7.77 21.49
C ASN A 432 4.92 -8.69 20.38
N ASP A 433 4.61 -9.94 20.71
CA ASP A 433 3.97 -10.92 19.83
C ASP A 433 2.44 -10.85 19.84
N THR A 434 1.85 -9.98 20.66
CA THR A 434 0.40 -9.91 20.84
C THR A 434 -0.21 -8.91 19.87
N LYS A 435 -1.16 -9.39 19.07
CA LYS A 435 -1.98 -8.57 18.17
C LYS A 435 -3.35 -8.34 18.81
N LYS A 436 -3.61 -7.10 19.25
CA LYS A 436 -4.89 -6.68 19.85
C LYS A 436 -5.71 -5.93 18.82
N HIS A 437 -7.04 -6.05 18.86
CA HIS A 437 -7.94 -5.24 18.04
C HIS A 437 -7.81 -3.76 18.42
N PHE A 438 -7.65 -2.90 17.42
CA PHE A 438 -7.61 -1.46 17.56
C PHE A 438 -7.81 -0.79 16.20
N ASP A 439 -8.85 0.01 16.06
CA ASP A 439 -9.20 0.71 14.81
C ASP A 439 -9.44 2.19 15.10
N ASP A 440 -8.65 3.07 14.48
CA ASP A 440 -8.75 4.52 14.68
C ASP A 440 -10.17 5.07 14.42
N CYS A 441 -10.85 4.57 13.38
CA CYS A 441 -12.21 5.01 13.07
C CYS A 441 -13.25 4.55 14.10
N GLU A 442 -13.09 3.31 14.60
CA GLU A 442 -13.97 2.80 15.67
C GLU A 442 -13.80 3.59 16.95
N GLU A 443 -12.55 3.91 17.34
CA GLU A 443 -12.28 4.75 18.50
C GLU A 443 -12.86 6.17 18.35
N VAL A 444 -12.70 6.80 17.19
CA VAL A 444 -13.34 8.09 16.91
C VAL A 444 -14.86 7.99 17.08
N LEU A 445 -15.50 7.01 16.44
CA LEU A 445 -16.94 6.83 16.51
C LEU A 445 -17.45 6.55 17.93
N ARG A 446 -16.65 5.86 18.76
CA ARG A 446 -16.93 5.60 20.17
C ARG A 446 -16.99 6.89 20.99
N TYR A 447 -16.12 7.88 20.69
CA TYR A 447 -16.04 9.12 21.47
C TYR A 447 -16.96 10.24 20.97
N ILE A 448 -17.32 10.25 19.67
CA ILE A 448 -18.23 11.28 19.14
C ILE A 448 -19.73 10.93 19.26
N LYS A 449 -20.06 9.64 19.53
CA LYS A 449 -21.44 9.17 19.75
C LYS A 449 -21.92 9.30 21.21
N LYS A 450 -21.01 9.65 22.12
CA LYS A 450 -21.31 9.97 23.52
C LYS A 450 -21.57 11.47 23.68
#